data_743b5a3fc2912447802d286467bd31b2
#
_entry.id   743b5a3fc2912447802d286467bd31b2
#
_cell.length_a   1.000
_cell.length_b   1.000
_cell.length_c   1.000
_cell.angle_alpha   90.00
_cell.angle_beta   90.00
_cell.angle_gamma   90.00
#
_symmetry.space_group_name_H-M   'P 1'
#
loop_
_entity.id
_entity.type
_entity.pdbx_description
1 polymer ?
#
loop_
_entity_poly.entity_id
_entity_poly.type
_entity_poly.pdbx_seq_one_letter_code
_entity_poly.pdbx_strand_id
1 'polypeptide(L)'
;MAERYGGKYSPQGSQPSSLPTTSQAPEGQWRTTVLFLSAFLFLFPAFGDGPGDLLLGLSAGGALILSAWLTREGQKAEAAFNTRSLARRPALPRKLLGAVFTGTALTLGGVTAGLGPLYPVLFALVGAALHLGAFGLDPMRDKGMEGIDTFQTTRVARAVEEGEAHLSGMMDAILRAGDRSLERRVDQFAAQARKLFRTIEGDPGDLTAARKYMSVYLMGARDATVKFADHYAQTRDAGARADYETLLTDLETTFAQKSTAFLSNNRTDLDVEIAVLRDRL
;
A
#
# COMPACT_ATOMS: atom_id res chain seq x y z
N MET A 1 34.23 27.68 22.63
CA MET A 1 33.96 26.86 21.42
C MET A 1 34.51 25.49 21.70
N ALA A 2 33.67 24.48 21.84
CA ALA A 2 34.11 23.10 22.06
C ALA A 2 34.21 22.41 20.69
N GLU A 3 35.43 22.04 20.31
CA GLU A 3 35.69 21.24 19.11
C GLU A 3 35.13 19.82 19.31
N ARG A 4 34.23 19.41 18.41
CA ARG A 4 33.74 18.03 18.33
C ARG A 4 34.85 17.15 17.74
N TYR A 5 35.44 16.33 18.55
CA TYR A 5 36.32 15.24 18.12
C TYR A 5 35.47 14.15 17.45
N GLY A 6 35.46 14.08 16.11
CA GLY A 6 34.90 13.02 15.30
C GLY A 6 36.01 12.15 14.72
N GLY A 7 36.26 10.98 15.29
CA GLY A 7 37.13 9.97 14.69
C GLY A 7 36.42 9.23 13.51
N LYS A 8 37.26 8.56 12.65
CA LYS A 8 36.82 7.81 11.46
C LYS A 8 35.68 6.77 11.71
N TYR A 9 35.45 6.43 12.99
CA TYR A 9 34.42 5.47 13.45
C TYR A 9 33.39 6.08 14.38
N SER A 10 33.33 7.42 14.51
CA SER A 10 32.23 8.05 15.23
C SER A 10 30.97 7.85 14.42
N PRO A 11 29.84 7.40 15.02
CA PRO A 11 28.55 7.43 14.33
C PRO A 11 28.31 8.88 13.91
N GLN A 12 28.32 9.14 12.62
CA GLN A 12 27.85 10.42 12.11
C GLN A 12 26.46 10.56 12.66
N GLY A 13 26.22 11.62 13.43
CA GLY A 13 24.92 11.88 14.01
C GLY A 13 23.90 11.69 12.93
N SER A 14 23.04 10.69 13.10
CA SER A 14 21.96 10.41 12.18
C SER A 14 21.24 11.73 11.98
N GLN A 15 21.40 12.32 10.79
CA GLN A 15 20.46 13.32 10.35
C GLN A 15 19.09 12.70 10.61
N PRO A 16 18.17 13.42 11.23
CA PRO A 16 16.80 12.92 11.36
C PRO A 16 16.40 12.55 9.94
N SER A 17 16.34 11.24 9.67
CA SER A 17 15.83 10.75 8.39
C SER A 17 14.48 11.41 8.29
N SER A 18 14.35 12.34 7.34
CA SER A 18 13.09 12.96 7.01
C SER A 18 12.11 11.79 6.89
N LEU A 19 11.19 11.70 7.84
CA LEU A 19 10.11 10.73 7.79
C LEU A 19 9.56 10.84 6.37
N PRO A 20 9.38 9.75 5.63
CA PRO A 20 8.67 9.83 4.38
C PRO A 20 7.26 10.30 4.72
N THR A 21 7.13 11.62 4.72
CA THR A 21 5.87 12.35 4.81
C THR A 21 5.21 12.14 3.49
N THR A 22 4.00 11.67 3.54
CA THR A 22 3.07 11.40 2.44
C THR A 22 3.26 10.02 1.80
N SER A 23 2.14 9.36 1.61
CA SER A 23 1.99 8.29 0.64
C SER A 23 2.59 8.79 -0.68
N GLN A 24 3.84 8.42 -0.94
CA GLN A 24 4.41 8.70 -2.25
C GLN A 24 3.47 8.05 -3.25
N ALA A 25 2.80 8.87 -4.02
CA ALA A 25 2.04 8.40 -5.16
C ALA A 25 2.97 7.49 -5.95
N PRO A 26 2.57 6.24 -6.25
CA PRO A 26 3.46 5.28 -6.88
C PRO A 26 4.06 5.93 -8.12
N GLU A 27 5.39 5.86 -8.23
CA GLU A 27 6.12 6.39 -9.39
C GLU A 27 5.51 5.78 -10.65
N GLY A 28 5.11 6.64 -11.61
CA GLY A 28 4.52 6.18 -12.87
C GLY A 28 3.00 6.28 -12.97
N GLN A 29 2.30 6.96 -12.06
CA GLN A 29 0.84 7.18 -12.19
C GLN A 29 0.46 7.83 -13.55
N TRP A 30 1.31 8.64 -14.14
CA TRP A 30 1.08 9.22 -15.46
C TRP A 30 0.92 8.16 -16.55
N ARG A 31 1.66 7.01 -16.45
CA ARG A 31 1.56 5.90 -17.42
C ARG A 31 0.18 5.25 -17.40
N THR A 32 -0.40 5.05 -16.22
CA THR A 32 -1.77 4.53 -16.09
C THR A 32 -2.80 5.54 -16.57
N THR A 33 -2.56 6.83 -16.39
CA THR A 33 -3.42 7.88 -16.94
C THR A 33 -3.41 7.86 -18.47
N VAL A 34 -2.23 7.70 -19.09
CA VAL A 34 -2.12 7.53 -20.55
C VAL A 34 -2.89 6.29 -21.02
N LEU A 35 -2.83 5.19 -20.26
CA LEU A 35 -3.58 3.97 -20.58
C LEU A 35 -5.10 4.20 -20.48
N PHE A 36 -5.59 4.97 -19.50
CA PHE A 36 -6.99 5.39 -19.45
C PHE A 36 -7.39 6.25 -20.65
N LEU A 37 -6.55 7.19 -21.02
CA LEU A 37 -6.82 8.08 -22.17
C LEU A 37 -6.81 7.30 -23.52
N SER A 38 -5.98 6.27 -23.63
CA SER A 38 -5.95 5.45 -24.84
C SER A 38 -7.26 4.71 -25.13
N ALA A 39 -8.11 4.50 -24.12
CA ALA A 39 -9.44 3.92 -24.31
C ALA A 39 -10.31 4.77 -25.26
N PHE A 40 -10.12 6.08 -25.27
CA PHE A 40 -10.88 6.98 -26.14
C PHE A 40 -10.58 6.76 -27.64
N LEU A 41 -9.41 6.20 -27.98
CA LEU A 41 -9.07 5.82 -29.37
C LEU A 41 -10.03 4.75 -29.94
N PHE A 42 -10.63 3.95 -29.05
CA PHE A 42 -11.60 2.92 -29.44
C PHE A 42 -13.05 3.40 -29.25
N LEU A 43 -13.29 4.25 -28.24
CA LEU A 43 -14.63 4.73 -27.91
C LEU A 43 -15.14 5.75 -28.95
N PHE A 44 -14.33 6.70 -29.40
CA PHE A 44 -14.78 7.72 -30.35
C PHE A 44 -15.16 7.17 -31.72
N PRO A 45 -14.36 6.32 -32.39
CA PRO A 45 -14.71 5.77 -33.67
C PRO A 45 -15.95 4.84 -33.60
N ALA A 46 -16.21 4.22 -32.46
CA ALA A 46 -17.32 3.27 -32.28
C ALA A 46 -18.70 3.86 -32.64
N PHE A 47 -18.86 5.17 -32.57
CA PHE A 47 -20.16 5.85 -32.85
C PHE A 47 -20.40 6.15 -34.33
N GLY A 48 -19.43 5.87 -35.24
CA GLY A 48 -19.50 6.25 -36.66
C GLY A 48 -20.04 5.18 -37.60
N ASP A 49 -19.86 3.86 -37.31
CA ASP A 49 -19.94 2.81 -38.34
C ASP A 49 -21.12 1.88 -38.08
N GLY A 50 -21.81 1.58 -37.35
CA GLY A 50 -22.97 0.68 -37.23
C GLY A 50 -23.03 -0.06 -35.91
N PRO A 51 -24.12 -0.82 -35.67
CA PRO A 51 -24.34 -1.43 -34.34
C PRO A 51 -23.29 -2.46 -33.94
N GLY A 52 -22.71 -3.17 -34.89
CA GLY A 52 -21.63 -4.16 -34.65
C GLY A 52 -20.34 -3.49 -34.20
N ASP A 53 -19.95 -2.43 -34.92
CA ASP A 53 -18.71 -1.68 -34.61
C ASP A 53 -18.85 -0.90 -33.32
N LEU A 54 -20.06 -0.39 -33.01
CA LEU A 54 -20.36 0.23 -31.74
C LEU A 54 -20.13 -0.75 -30.57
N LEU A 55 -20.66 -1.99 -30.67
CA LEU A 55 -20.50 -3.00 -29.65
C LEU A 55 -19.02 -3.37 -29.43
N LEU A 56 -18.30 -3.61 -30.52
CA LEU A 56 -16.87 -3.97 -30.49
C LEU A 56 -16.02 -2.82 -29.93
N GLY A 57 -16.26 -1.58 -30.38
CA GLY A 57 -15.53 -0.40 -29.92
C GLY A 57 -15.77 -0.08 -28.44
N LEU A 58 -17.02 -0.17 -27.98
CA LEU A 58 -17.36 -0.02 -26.55
C LEU A 58 -16.73 -1.13 -25.71
N SER A 59 -16.71 -2.37 -26.20
CA SER A 59 -16.07 -3.49 -25.52
C SER A 59 -14.56 -3.32 -25.45
N ALA A 60 -13.92 -2.86 -26.53
CA ALA A 60 -12.49 -2.58 -26.58
C ALA A 60 -12.09 -1.43 -25.62
N GLY A 61 -12.82 -0.32 -25.67
CA GLY A 61 -12.63 0.81 -24.75
C GLY A 61 -12.86 0.43 -23.30
N GLY A 62 -13.94 -0.32 -23.00
CA GLY A 62 -14.21 -0.85 -21.67
C GLY A 62 -13.12 -1.79 -21.15
N ALA A 63 -12.59 -2.66 -22.00
CA ALA A 63 -11.46 -3.54 -21.68
C ALA A 63 -10.19 -2.74 -21.34
N LEU A 64 -9.89 -1.65 -22.06
CA LEU A 64 -8.75 -0.77 -21.75
C LEU A 64 -8.96 0.00 -20.43
N ILE A 65 -10.16 0.49 -20.15
CA ILE A 65 -10.47 1.14 -18.88
C ILE A 65 -10.27 0.15 -17.72
N LEU A 66 -10.77 -1.08 -17.86
CA LEU A 66 -10.59 -2.13 -16.86
C LEU A 66 -9.11 -2.51 -16.70
N SER A 67 -8.37 -2.62 -17.80
CA SER A 67 -6.92 -2.84 -17.79
C SER A 67 -6.19 -1.74 -17.01
N ALA A 68 -6.48 -0.48 -17.28
CA ALA A 68 -5.87 0.66 -16.62
C ALA A 68 -6.19 0.70 -15.12
N TRP A 69 -7.44 0.38 -14.75
CA TRP A 69 -7.85 0.30 -13.36
C TRP A 69 -7.13 -0.84 -12.62
N LEU A 70 -7.09 -2.05 -13.19
CA LEU A 70 -6.38 -3.20 -12.62
C LEU A 70 -4.89 -2.91 -12.46
N THR A 71 -4.27 -2.29 -13.45
CA THR A 71 -2.85 -1.91 -13.42
C THR A 71 -2.57 -0.89 -12.31
N ARG A 72 -3.43 0.12 -12.16
CA ARG A 72 -3.32 1.12 -11.10
C ARG A 72 -3.43 0.49 -9.71
N GLU A 73 -4.40 -0.40 -9.52
CA GLU A 73 -4.56 -1.12 -8.25
C GLU A 73 -3.41 -2.12 -7.99
N GLY A 74 -2.88 -2.73 -9.06
CA GLY A 74 -1.68 -3.58 -8.99
C GLY A 74 -0.43 -2.79 -8.54
N GLN A 75 -0.23 -1.58 -9.07
CA GLN A 75 0.88 -0.71 -8.66
C GLN A 75 0.76 -0.27 -7.19
N LYS A 76 -0.45 0.05 -6.73
CA LYS A 76 -0.67 0.37 -5.30
C LYS A 76 -0.36 -0.84 -4.40
N ALA A 77 -0.81 -2.03 -4.79
CA ALA A 77 -0.55 -3.26 -4.05
C ALA A 77 0.94 -3.59 -4.01
N GLU A 78 1.67 -3.39 -5.11
CA GLU A 78 3.12 -3.57 -5.17
C GLU A 78 3.86 -2.54 -4.32
N ALA A 79 3.47 -1.27 -4.33
CA ALA A 79 4.06 -0.25 -3.48
C ALA A 79 3.89 -0.61 -2.00
N ALA A 80 2.69 -1.04 -1.58
CA ALA A 80 2.43 -1.53 -0.22
C ALA A 80 3.26 -2.78 0.13
N PHE A 81 3.41 -3.71 -0.82
CA PHE A 81 4.25 -4.90 -0.65
C PHE A 81 5.73 -4.53 -0.47
N ASN A 82 6.24 -3.58 -1.24
CA ASN A 82 7.65 -3.19 -1.21
C ASN A 82 8.04 -2.45 0.07
N THR A 83 7.13 -1.72 0.69
CA THR A 83 7.38 -0.99 1.96
C THR A 83 7.45 -1.90 3.18
N ARG A 84 6.98 -3.15 3.10
CA ARG A 84 6.95 -4.12 4.20
C ARG A 84 8.19 -5.00 4.18
N SER A 85 8.68 -5.40 5.37
CA SER A 85 9.75 -6.40 5.52
C SER A 85 9.21 -7.79 5.33
N LEU A 86 8.03 -8.08 5.91
CA LEU A 86 7.27 -9.31 5.77
C LEU A 86 5.99 -9.02 4.98
N ALA A 87 5.86 -9.61 3.80
CA ALA A 87 4.67 -9.40 2.98
C ALA A 87 4.27 -10.65 2.22
N ARG A 88 2.98 -10.94 2.20
CA ARG A 88 2.41 -11.99 1.34
C ARG A 88 2.21 -11.44 -0.06
N ARG A 89 2.44 -12.32 -1.05
CA ARG A 89 2.12 -12.00 -2.45
C ARG A 89 0.64 -11.63 -2.59
N PRO A 90 0.27 -10.70 -3.46
CA PRO A 90 -1.12 -10.39 -3.76
C PRO A 90 -1.87 -11.64 -4.24
N ALA A 91 -3.10 -11.84 -3.75
CA ALA A 91 -3.93 -12.98 -4.14
C ALA A 91 -4.29 -12.99 -5.64
N LEU A 92 -4.40 -11.80 -6.24
CA LEU A 92 -4.70 -11.64 -7.67
C LEU A 92 -3.55 -10.88 -8.34
N PRO A 93 -2.97 -11.41 -9.44
CA PRO A 93 -1.95 -10.73 -10.22
C PRO A 93 -2.59 -9.66 -11.11
N ARG A 94 -2.88 -8.49 -10.53
CA ARG A 94 -3.68 -7.42 -11.14
C ARG A 94 -3.04 -6.82 -12.38
N LYS A 95 -1.70 -6.66 -12.40
CA LYS A 95 -0.98 -6.15 -13.57
C LYS A 95 -0.99 -7.15 -14.72
N LEU A 96 -0.84 -8.44 -14.41
CA LEU A 96 -0.92 -9.49 -15.42
C LEU A 96 -2.33 -9.55 -16.02
N LEU A 97 -3.39 -9.45 -15.19
CA LEU A 97 -4.75 -9.31 -15.70
C LEU A 97 -4.92 -8.05 -16.55
N GLY A 98 -4.32 -6.93 -16.13
CA GLY A 98 -4.27 -5.70 -16.92
C GLY A 98 -3.67 -5.93 -18.32
N ALA A 99 -2.57 -6.67 -18.41
CA ALA A 99 -1.96 -7.01 -19.69
C ALA A 99 -2.89 -7.86 -20.57
N VAL A 100 -3.60 -8.84 -20.00
CA VAL A 100 -4.59 -9.64 -20.72
C VAL A 100 -5.71 -8.76 -21.27
N PHE A 101 -6.26 -7.85 -20.46
CA PHE A 101 -7.32 -6.94 -20.93
C PHE A 101 -6.83 -5.94 -21.98
N THR A 102 -5.56 -5.49 -21.91
CA THR A 102 -4.94 -4.70 -22.99
C THR A 102 -4.88 -5.50 -24.28
N GLY A 103 -4.41 -6.75 -24.22
CA GLY A 103 -4.40 -7.64 -25.38
C GLY A 103 -5.80 -7.85 -25.96
N THR A 104 -6.80 -8.10 -25.12
CA THR A 104 -8.21 -8.25 -25.53
C THR A 104 -8.73 -7.00 -26.24
N ALA A 105 -8.47 -5.82 -25.69
CA ALA A 105 -8.88 -4.56 -26.31
C ALA A 105 -8.27 -4.37 -27.70
N LEU A 106 -6.97 -4.66 -27.84
CA LEU A 106 -6.29 -4.56 -29.13
C LEU A 106 -6.76 -5.62 -30.14
N THR A 107 -7.14 -6.82 -29.67
CA THR A 107 -7.79 -7.82 -30.52
C THR A 107 -9.10 -7.29 -31.08
N LEU A 108 -9.97 -6.76 -30.23
CA LEU A 108 -11.28 -6.21 -30.63
C LEU A 108 -11.09 -5.04 -31.61
N GLY A 109 -10.15 -4.13 -31.34
CA GLY A 109 -9.82 -3.04 -32.26
C GLY A 109 -9.25 -3.51 -33.59
N GLY A 110 -8.45 -4.58 -33.61
CA GLY A 110 -7.96 -5.18 -34.86
C GLY A 110 -9.06 -5.86 -35.69
N VAL A 111 -10.08 -6.40 -35.04
CA VAL A 111 -11.26 -6.97 -35.70
C VAL A 111 -12.08 -5.87 -36.38
N THR A 112 -12.36 -4.75 -35.69
CA THR A 112 -13.10 -3.61 -36.28
C THR A 112 -12.36 -2.98 -37.47
N ALA A 113 -11.01 -3.01 -37.44
CA ALA A 113 -10.21 -2.51 -38.54
C ALA A 113 -10.20 -3.40 -39.81
N GLY A 114 -10.86 -4.57 -39.77
CA GLY A 114 -10.98 -5.46 -40.93
C GLY A 114 -9.69 -6.09 -41.40
N LEU A 115 -8.65 -6.17 -40.57
CA LEU A 115 -7.28 -6.57 -40.93
C LEU A 115 -7.09 -8.10 -41.09
N GLY A 116 -8.18 -8.88 -41.10
CA GLY A 116 -8.10 -10.34 -41.12
C GLY A 116 -7.69 -10.96 -39.78
N PRO A 117 -7.70 -12.29 -39.64
CA PRO A 117 -7.60 -12.93 -38.28
C PRO A 117 -6.19 -12.92 -37.67
N LEU A 118 -5.14 -12.76 -38.45
CA LEU A 118 -3.77 -12.82 -37.97
C LEU A 118 -3.38 -11.57 -37.15
N TYR A 119 -3.73 -10.40 -37.68
CA TYR A 119 -3.30 -9.12 -37.07
C TYR A 119 -3.90 -8.88 -35.66
N PRO A 120 -5.19 -9.16 -35.37
CA PRO A 120 -5.74 -9.04 -34.03
C PRO A 120 -4.99 -9.88 -32.99
N VAL A 121 -4.59 -11.11 -33.36
CA VAL A 121 -3.81 -11.98 -32.46
C VAL A 121 -2.40 -11.41 -32.23
N LEU A 122 -1.76 -10.92 -33.29
CA LEU A 122 -0.44 -10.29 -33.19
C LEU A 122 -0.51 -9.03 -32.28
N PHE A 123 -1.51 -8.19 -32.46
CA PHE A 123 -1.70 -7.00 -31.64
C PHE A 123 -1.97 -7.36 -30.18
N ALA A 124 -2.72 -8.44 -29.91
CA ALA A 124 -2.92 -8.92 -28.53
C ALA A 124 -1.61 -9.30 -27.86
N LEU A 125 -0.80 -10.10 -28.53
CA LEU A 125 0.48 -10.59 -27.99
C LEU A 125 1.47 -9.45 -27.77
N VAL A 126 1.66 -8.60 -28.78
CA VAL A 126 2.56 -7.45 -28.70
C VAL A 126 2.07 -6.45 -27.65
N GLY A 127 0.78 -6.15 -27.63
CA GLY A 127 0.21 -5.23 -26.65
C GLY A 127 0.33 -5.73 -25.21
N ALA A 128 0.06 -7.02 -24.98
CA ALA A 128 0.26 -7.61 -23.66
C ALA A 128 1.74 -7.61 -23.24
N ALA A 129 2.65 -7.94 -24.15
CA ALA A 129 4.09 -7.91 -23.88
C ALA A 129 4.58 -6.49 -23.55
N LEU A 130 4.17 -5.49 -24.34
CA LEU A 130 4.50 -4.08 -24.10
C LEU A 130 3.90 -3.58 -22.77
N HIS A 131 2.67 -4.02 -22.44
CA HIS A 131 2.05 -3.69 -21.16
C HIS A 131 2.88 -4.22 -19.98
N LEU A 132 3.30 -5.50 -20.05
CA LEU A 132 4.16 -6.09 -19.01
C LEU A 132 5.54 -5.41 -18.95
N GLY A 133 6.10 -5.02 -20.10
CA GLY A 133 7.34 -4.24 -20.16
C GLY A 133 7.21 -2.85 -19.53
N ALA A 134 6.05 -2.20 -19.68
CA ALA A 134 5.80 -0.86 -19.16
C ALA A 134 5.50 -0.82 -17.66
N PHE A 135 4.76 -1.82 -17.15
CA PHE A 135 4.23 -1.84 -15.79
C PHE A 135 4.86 -2.91 -14.89
N GLY A 136 5.62 -3.83 -15.46
CA GLY A 136 6.23 -4.94 -14.74
C GLY A 136 5.23 -6.05 -14.38
N LEU A 137 5.74 -7.09 -13.74
CA LEU A 137 4.94 -8.20 -13.19
C LEU A 137 4.53 -7.89 -11.74
N ASP A 138 3.44 -8.52 -11.30
CA ASP A 138 3.09 -8.53 -9.88
C ASP A 138 4.12 -9.35 -9.08
N PRO A 139 4.32 -9.06 -7.78
CA PRO A 139 5.12 -9.90 -6.90
C PRO A 139 4.54 -11.32 -6.82
N MET A 140 5.29 -12.33 -7.31
CA MET A 140 4.85 -13.72 -7.39
C MET A 140 5.27 -14.55 -6.17
N ARG A 141 6.15 -14.03 -5.30
CA ARG A 141 6.67 -14.70 -4.11
C ARG A 141 6.41 -13.88 -2.88
N ASP A 142 6.25 -14.56 -1.75
CA ASP A 142 6.17 -13.92 -0.45
C ASP A 142 7.55 -13.32 -0.10
N LYS A 143 7.58 -12.21 0.64
CA LYS A 143 8.80 -11.49 0.99
C LYS A 143 9.13 -11.72 2.47
N GLY A 144 10.39 -12.03 2.77
CA GLY A 144 10.90 -12.16 4.14
C GLY A 144 10.46 -13.42 4.89
N MET A 145 9.87 -14.41 4.18
CA MET A 145 9.35 -15.64 4.79
C MET A 145 10.29 -16.85 4.61
N GLU A 146 11.50 -16.65 4.10
CA GLU A 146 12.46 -17.73 3.85
C GLU A 146 13.27 -18.02 5.12
N GLY A 147 13.21 -19.25 5.62
CA GLY A 147 14.20 -19.81 6.57
C GLY A 147 13.91 -19.73 8.06
N ILE A 148 12.83 -19.12 8.54
CA ILE A 148 12.44 -19.08 9.96
C ILE A 148 10.96 -19.47 10.07
N ASP A 149 10.53 -20.06 11.19
CA ASP A 149 9.18 -20.55 11.46
C ASP A 149 8.08 -19.87 10.58
N THR A 150 7.82 -20.47 9.42
CA THR A 150 6.90 -19.94 8.40
C THR A 150 5.48 -19.68 8.93
N PHE A 151 5.14 -20.34 10.03
CA PHE A 151 3.85 -20.18 10.69
C PHE A 151 3.79 -18.84 11.45
N GLN A 152 4.84 -18.47 12.19
CA GLN A 152 4.89 -17.21 12.91
C GLN A 152 4.96 -16.01 11.97
N THR A 153 5.84 -16.07 10.97
CA THR A 153 5.96 -14.99 9.97
C THR A 153 4.66 -14.78 9.18
N THR A 154 3.94 -15.86 8.87
CA THR A 154 2.62 -15.77 8.22
C THR A 154 1.58 -15.07 9.12
N ARG A 155 1.61 -15.33 10.44
CA ARG A 155 0.71 -14.68 11.41
C ARG A 155 1.01 -13.20 11.54
N VAL A 156 2.30 -12.81 11.59
CA VAL A 156 2.72 -11.40 11.60
C VAL A 156 2.27 -10.70 10.34
N ALA A 157 2.56 -11.25 9.16
CA ALA A 157 2.17 -10.65 7.88
C ALA A 157 0.65 -10.41 7.79
N ARG A 158 -0.18 -11.36 8.29
CA ARG A 158 -1.63 -11.18 8.33
C ARG A 158 -2.05 -10.09 9.30
N ALA A 159 -1.45 -10.03 10.49
CA ALA A 159 -1.79 -9.01 11.48
C ALA A 159 -1.41 -7.61 10.99
N VAL A 160 -0.27 -7.46 10.31
CA VAL A 160 0.13 -6.20 9.67
C VAL A 160 -0.84 -5.81 8.55
N GLU A 161 -1.27 -6.77 7.74
CA GLU A 161 -2.26 -6.53 6.68
C GLU A 161 -3.60 -6.04 7.23
N GLU A 162 -4.11 -6.66 8.31
CA GLU A 162 -5.31 -6.20 9.03
C GLU A 162 -5.11 -4.78 9.62
N GLY A 163 -3.98 -4.53 10.25
CA GLY A 163 -3.64 -3.22 10.80
C GLY A 163 -3.61 -2.12 9.73
N GLU A 164 -2.99 -2.39 8.57
CA GLU A 164 -2.97 -1.45 7.44
C GLU A 164 -4.37 -1.21 6.85
N ALA A 165 -5.24 -2.23 6.82
CA ALA A 165 -6.62 -2.06 6.39
C ALA A 165 -7.40 -1.12 7.34
N HIS A 166 -7.17 -1.19 8.65
CA HIS A 166 -7.75 -0.27 9.61
C HIS A 166 -7.22 1.16 9.42
N LEU A 167 -5.91 1.34 9.23
CA LEU A 167 -5.32 2.66 8.97
C LEU A 167 -5.85 3.27 7.66
N SER A 168 -5.94 2.49 6.59
CA SER A 168 -6.54 2.94 5.34
C SER A 168 -7.99 3.40 5.54
N GLY A 169 -8.78 2.61 6.29
CA GLY A 169 -10.15 2.99 6.62
C GLY A 169 -10.27 4.29 7.43
N MET A 170 -9.31 4.58 8.32
CA MET A 170 -9.24 5.87 9.02
C MET A 170 -8.94 7.02 8.06
N MET A 171 -7.92 6.84 7.20
CA MET A 171 -7.53 7.87 6.22
C MET A 171 -8.67 8.17 5.23
N ASP A 172 -9.38 7.15 4.75
CA ASP A 172 -10.53 7.33 3.88
C ASP A 172 -11.71 8.00 4.60
N ALA A 173 -11.95 7.64 5.87
CA ALA A 173 -13.04 8.22 6.65
C ALA A 173 -12.82 9.71 6.95
N ILE A 174 -11.60 10.11 7.34
CA ILE A 174 -11.32 11.48 7.76
C ILE A 174 -11.48 12.49 6.60
N LEU A 175 -11.35 12.05 5.35
CA LEU A 175 -11.60 12.90 4.18
C LEU A 175 -13.00 13.50 4.18
N ARG A 176 -14.01 12.77 4.72
CA ARG A 176 -15.39 13.26 4.83
C ARG A 176 -15.55 14.42 5.81
N ALA A 177 -14.63 14.53 6.79
CA ALA A 177 -14.60 15.68 7.69
C ALA A 177 -14.24 16.99 6.97
N GLY A 178 -13.56 16.94 5.82
CA GLY A 178 -13.17 18.11 5.03
C GLY A 178 -12.27 19.09 5.80
N ASP A 179 -11.40 18.57 6.66
CA ASP A 179 -10.46 19.36 7.48
C ASP A 179 -9.04 18.83 7.30
N ARG A 180 -8.23 19.57 6.55
CA ARG A 180 -6.84 19.21 6.24
C ARG A 180 -5.93 19.07 7.47
N SER A 181 -6.28 19.72 8.58
CA SER A 181 -5.48 19.60 9.80
C SER A 181 -5.70 18.24 10.45
N LEU A 182 -6.94 17.74 10.46
CA LEU A 182 -7.30 16.42 10.95
C LEU A 182 -6.79 15.30 10.03
N GLU A 183 -6.83 15.51 8.72
CA GLU A 183 -6.22 14.57 7.75
C GLU A 183 -4.73 14.36 8.07
N ARG A 184 -3.96 15.45 8.25
CA ARG A 184 -2.55 15.38 8.63
C ARG A 184 -2.32 14.70 9.99
N ARG A 185 -3.21 14.90 10.96
CA ARG A 185 -3.13 14.24 12.26
C ARG A 185 -3.31 12.72 12.14
N VAL A 186 -4.28 12.28 11.33
CA VAL A 186 -4.49 10.85 11.05
C VAL A 186 -3.29 10.25 10.31
N ASP A 187 -2.71 10.96 9.35
CA ASP A 187 -1.49 10.55 8.66
C ASP A 187 -0.29 10.38 9.62
N GLN A 188 -0.13 11.30 10.58
CA GLN A 188 0.91 11.23 11.62
C GLN A 188 0.71 10.00 12.51
N PHE A 189 -0.51 9.75 12.96
CA PHE A 189 -0.85 8.54 13.72
C PHE A 189 -0.56 7.27 12.89
N ALA A 190 -0.97 7.23 11.63
CA ALA A 190 -0.72 6.09 10.74
C ALA A 190 0.79 5.83 10.58
N ALA A 191 1.61 6.89 10.44
CA ALA A 191 3.06 6.76 10.39
C ALA A 191 3.65 6.19 11.68
N GLN A 192 3.10 6.57 12.84
CA GLN A 192 3.51 6.03 14.14
C GLN A 192 3.11 4.56 14.31
N ALA A 193 1.89 4.19 13.92
CA ALA A 193 1.43 2.80 13.94
C ALA A 193 2.29 1.90 13.05
N ARG A 194 2.69 2.38 11.87
CA ARG A 194 3.59 1.66 10.96
C ARG A 194 5.00 1.44 11.53
N LYS A 195 5.47 2.29 12.45
CA LYS A 195 6.72 2.02 13.18
C LYS A 195 6.60 0.78 14.05
N LEU A 196 5.48 0.66 14.78
CA LEU A 196 5.18 -0.54 15.56
C LEU A 196 5.11 -1.79 14.69
N PHE A 197 4.46 -1.71 13.52
CA PHE A 197 4.40 -2.85 12.58
C PHE A 197 5.79 -3.32 12.15
N ARG A 198 6.68 -2.39 11.79
CA ARG A 198 8.07 -2.72 11.42
C ARG A 198 8.86 -3.36 12.55
N THR A 199 8.63 -2.94 13.79
CA THR A 199 9.27 -3.57 14.96
C THR A 199 8.83 -5.03 15.10
N ILE A 200 7.54 -5.31 14.95
CA ILE A 200 6.97 -6.67 15.06
C ILE A 200 7.35 -7.55 13.85
N GLU A 201 7.48 -6.96 12.66
CA GLU A 201 8.01 -7.67 11.48
C GLU A 201 9.46 -8.11 11.69
N GLY A 202 10.25 -7.31 12.43
CA GLY A 202 11.64 -7.63 12.79
C GLY A 202 11.75 -8.71 13.87
N ASP A 203 10.76 -8.82 14.76
CA ASP A 203 10.69 -9.85 15.81
C ASP A 203 9.27 -10.45 15.89
N PRO A 204 9.03 -11.57 15.19
CA PRO A 204 7.75 -12.26 15.21
C PRO A 204 7.30 -12.75 16.60
N GLY A 205 8.20 -12.90 17.56
CA GLY A 205 7.90 -13.30 18.92
C GLY A 205 7.00 -12.31 19.66
N ASP A 206 7.15 -11.04 19.36
CA ASP A 206 6.39 -9.95 19.96
C ASP A 206 4.92 -9.85 19.49
N LEU A 207 4.53 -10.62 18.45
CA LEU A 207 3.18 -10.56 17.91
C LEU A 207 2.08 -10.78 18.94
N THR A 208 2.29 -11.72 19.88
CA THR A 208 1.27 -12.05 20.88
C THR A 208 0.96 -10.85 21.78
N ALA A 209 1.99 -10.13 22.20
CA ALA A 209 1.86 -8.92 23.03
C ALA A 209 1.34 -7.73 22.22
N ALA A 210 1.72 -7.63 20.95
CA ALA A 210 1.32 -6.54 20.06
C ALA A 210 -0.08 -6.72 19.46
N ARG A 211 -0.63 -7.93 19.42
CA ARG A 211 -1.89 -8.26 18.73
C ARG A 211 -3.06 -7.38 19.15
N LYS A 212 -3.17 -7.06 20.46
CA LYS A 212 -4.21 -6.19 20.97
C LYS A 212 -4.18 -4.79 20.35
N TYR A 213 -2.97 -4.27 20.11
CA TYR A 213 -2.79 -2.94 19.51
C TYR A 213 -3.09 -2.97 18.01
N MET A 214 -2.66 -4.01 17.31
CA MET A 214 -2.82 -4.14 15.87
C MET A 214 -4.25 -4.45 15.43
N SER A 215 -5.04 -5.14 16.26
CA SER A 215 -6.43 -5.47 15.97
C SER A 215 -7.42 -4.58 16.72
N VAL A 216 -7.52 -4.72 18.05
CA VAL A 216 -8.59 -4.10 18.85
C VAL A 216 -8.48 -2.57 18.87
N TYR A 217 -7.28 -2.04 19.14
CA TYR A 217 -7.12 -0.57 19.23
C TYR A 217 -7.24 0.10 17.85
N LEU A 218 -6.68 -0.48 16.79
CA LEU A 218 -6.82 0.09 15.45
C LEU A 218 -8.24 -0.03 14.89
N MET A 219 -8.93 -1.14 15.17
CA MET A 219 -10.34 -1.27 14.82
C MET A 219 -11.18 -0.21 15.53
N GLY A 220 -10.98 -0.04 16.85
CA GLY A 220 -11.66 1.01 17.62
C GLY A 220 -11.35 2.41 17.13
N ALA A 221 -10.09 2.69 16.80
CA ALA A 221 -9.66 3.97 16.25
C ALA A 221 -10.33 4.25 14.88
N ARG A 222 -10.39 3.25 13.98
CA ARG A 222 -11.10 3.36 12.71
C ARG A 222 -12.58 3.67 12.93
N ASP A 223 -13.24 2.91 13.78
CA ASP A 223 -14.68 3.07 14.04
C ASP A 223 -15.00 4.42 14.68
N ALA A 224 -14.14 4.90 15.59
CA ALA A 224 -14.24 6.25 16.16
C ALA A 224 -14.04 7.32 15.09
N THR A 225 -13.06 7.15 14.17
CA THR A 225 -12.81 8.08 13.08
C THR A 225 -13.99 8.16 12.12
N VAL A 226 -14.61 7.02 11.79
CA VAL A 226 -15.80 6.97 10.91
C VAL A 226 -16.94 7.77 11.55
N LYS A 227 -17.28 7.47 12.82
CA LYS A 227 -18.37 8.15 13.55
C LYS A 227 -18.08 9.64 13.69
N PHE A 228 -16.85 10.00 14.04
CA PHE A 228 -16.44 11.40 14.15
C PHE A 228 -16.59 12.14 12.82
N ALA A 229 -16.03 11.58 11.74
CA ALA A 229 -16.05 12.23 10.42
C ALA A 229 -17.48 12.46 9.93
N ASP A 230 -18.38 11.49 10.10
CA ASP A 230 -19.78 11.59 9.71
C ASP A 230 -20.54 12.64 10.52
N HIS A 231 -20.28 12.72 11.83
CA HIS A 231 -20.87 13.73 12.72
C HIS A 231 -20.31 15.13 12.41
N TYR A 232 -18.99 15.26 12.35
CA TYR A 232 -18.31 16.54 12.13
C TYR A 232 -18.58 17.14 10.76
N ALA A 233 -18.77 16.32 9.74
CA ALA A 233 -19.15 16.80 8.40
C ALA A 233 -20.47 17.58 8.42
N GLN A 234 -21.41 17.19 9.30
CA GLN A 234 -22.74 17.78 9.40
C GLN A 234 -22.82 18.94 10.39
N THR A 235 -22.13 18.83 11.54
CA THR A 235 -22.32 19.73 12.68
C THR A 235 -21.20 20.76 12.87
N ARG A 236 -19.97 20.43 12.40
CA ARG A 236 -18.77 21.23 12.67
C ARG A 236 -18.55 21.47 14.18
N ASP A 237 -18.97 20.50 15.03
CA ASP A 237 -18.90 20.60 16.47
C ASP A 237 -17.43 20.67 16.96
N ALA A 238 -17.09 21.79 17.59
CA ALA A 238 -15.75 22.03 18.12
C ALA A 238 -15.42 21.12 19.33
N GLY A 239 -16.43 20.71 20.12
CA GLY A 239 -16.27 19.79 21.24
C GLY A 239 -15.89 18.39 20.73
N ALA A 240 -16.66 17.86 19.78
CA ALA A 240 -16.36 16.57 19.15
C ALA A 240 -14.98 16.57 18.48
N ARG A 241 -14.55 17.69 17.90
CA ARG A 241 -13.21 17.88 17.35
C ARG A 241 -12.13 17.74 18.44
N ALA A 242 -12.27 18.45 19.54
CA ALA A 242 -11.29 18.42 20.64
C ALA A 242 -11.17 17.02 21.25
N ASP A 243 -12.29 16.33 21.43
CA ASP A 243 -12.33 14.95 21.94
C ASP A 243 -11.61 13.98 20.98
N TYR A 244 -11.82 14.14 19.67
CA TYR A 244 -11.15 13.32 18.65
C TYR A 244 -9.64 13.59 18.57
N GLU A 245 -9.21 14.85 18.65
CA GLU A 245 -7.79 15.22 18.71
C GLU A 245 -7.11 14.65 19.97
N THR A 246 -7.81 14.63 21.10
CA THR A 246 -7.35 14.00 22.33
C THR A 246 -7.18 12.49 22.16
N LEU A 247 -8.18 11.83 21.58
CA LEU A 247 -8.11 10.40 21.26
C LEU A 247 -6.90 10.08 20.38
N LEU A 248 -6.65 10.86 19.33
CA LEU A 248 -5.47 10.66 18.45
C LEU A 248 -4.17 10.81 19.23
N THR A 249 -4.08 11.80 20.13
CA THR A 249 -2.89 12.03 20.96
C THR A 249 -2.63 10.85 21.91
N ASP A 250 -3.67 10.32 22.52
CA ASP A 250 -3.59 9.16 23.42
C ASP A 250 -3.15 7.89 22.64
N LEU A 251 -3.68 7.69 21.45
CA LEU A 251 -3.29 6.60 20.57
C LEU A 251 -1.84 6.74 20.13
N GLU A 252 -1.41 7.92 19.67
CA GLU A 252 -0.01 8.20 19.27
C GLU A 252 0.95 7.88 20.42
N THR A 253 0.62 8.35 21.62
CA THR A 253 1.44 8.13 22.83
C THR A 253 1.52 6.65 23.18
N THR A 254 0.39 5.95 23.15
CA THR A 254 0.31 4.51 23.43
C THR A 254 1.13 3.70 22.43
N PHE A 255 1.01 3.98 21.12
CA PHE A 255 1.75 3.28 20.09
C PHE A 255 3.25 3.59 20.14
N ALA A 256 3.63 4.84 20.46
CA ALA A 256 5.03 5.21 20.63
C ALA A 256 5.68 4.47 21.81
N GLN A 257 5.01 4.45 22.96
CA GLN A 257 5.49 3.73 24.16
C GLN A 257 5.64 2.23 23.91
N LYS A 258 4.69 1.62 23.21
CA LYS A 258 4.77 0.19 22.88
C LYS A 258 5.86 -0.12 21.87
N SER A 259 6.02 0.70 20.84
CA SER A 259 7.14 0.55 19.91
C SER A 259 8.50 0.60 20.61
N THR A 260 8.66 1.52 21.57
CA THR A 260 9.90 1.64 22.37
C THR A 260 10.08 0.43 23.30
N ALA A 261 9.00 -0.05 23.95
CA ALA A 261 9.06 -1.20 24.83
C ALA A 261 9.50 -2.48 24.09
N PHE A 262 8.95 -2.73 22.89
CA PHE A 262 9.37 -3.88 22.07
C PHE A 262 10.83 -3.77 21.60
N LEU A 263 11.28 -2.58 21.21
CA LEU A 263 12.69 -2.37 20.87
C LEU A 263 13.63 -2.60 22.05
N SER A 264 13.21 -2.28 23.28
CA SER A 264 14.02 -2.52 24.48
C SER A 264 14.06 -4.00 24.86
N ASN A 265 12.98 -4.75 24.65
CA ASN A 265 12.97 -6.20 24.87
C ASN A 265 13.94 -6.91 23.93
N ASN A 266 13.90 -6.60 22.62
CA ASN A 266 14.82 -7.17 21.64
C ASN A 266 16.30 -6.92 22.01
N ARG A 267 16.62 -5.74 22.56
CA ARG A 267 17.98 -5.45 23.04
C ARG A 267 18.35 -6.33 24.23
N THR A 268 17.44 -6.52 25.16
CA THR A 268 17.67 -7.37 26.35
C THR A 268 17.89 -8.83 25.94
N ASP A 269 17.09 -9.34 24.99
CA ASP A 269 17.24 -10.70 24.47
C ASP A 269 18.59 -10.88 23.75
N LEU A 270 19.04 -9.90 22.95
CA LEU A 270 20.34 -9.89 22.33
C LEU A 270 21.49 -9.91 23.37
N ASP A 271 21.37 -9.10 24.42
CA ASP A 271 22.38 -9.05 25.48
C ASP A 271 22.49 -10.39 26.22
N VAL A 272 21.37 -11.09 26.44
CA VAL A 272 21.32 -12.45 27.02
C VAL A 272 21.96 -13.48 26.07
N GLU A 273 21.64 -13.44 24.76
CA GLU A 273 22.25 -14.33 23.78
C GLU A 273 23.77 -14.16 23.69
N ILE A 274 24.24 -12.90 23.69
CA ILE A 274 25.68 -12.59 23.70
C ILE A 274 26.34 -13.11 24.99
N ALA A 275 25.70 -12.95 26.15
CA ALA A 275 26.22 -13.46 27.41
C ALA A 275 26.34 -14.98 27.41
N VAL A 276 25.31 -15.68 26.93
CA VAL A 276 25.30 -17.16 26.80
C VAL A 276 26.37 -17.65 25.82
N LEU A 277 26.57 -16.96 24.70
CA LEU A 277 27.64 -17.30 23.76
C LEU A 277 29.03 -17.10 24.34
N ARG A 278 29.24 -16.04 25.12
CA ARG A 278 30.52 -15.79 25.82
C ARG A 278 30.82 -16.82 26.91
N ASP A 279 29.79 -17.36 27.56
CA ASP A 279 29.97 -18.39 28.60
C ASP A 279 30.28 -19.78 28.00
N ARG A 280 30.00 -19.96 26.71
CA ARG A 280 30.25 -21.22 25.98
C ARG A 280 31.55 -21.25 25.19
N LEU A 281 32.26 -20.10 25.05
CA LEU A 281 33.55 -19.97 24.37
C LEU A 281 34.69 -20.00 25.37
#